data_de9099ab7159f696a29daaad454445fd
#
_entry.id   de9099ab7159f696a29daaad454445fd
#
_cell.length_a   1.000
_cell.length_b   1.000
_cell.length_c   1.000
_cell.angle_alpha   90.00
_cell.angle_beta   90.00
_cell.angle_gamma   90.00
#
_symmetry.space_group_name_H-M   'P 1'
#
loop_
_entity.id
_entity.type
_entity.pdbx_description
1 polymer ?
#
loop_
_entity_poly.entity_id
_entity_poly.type
_entity_poly.pdbx_seq_one_letter_code
_entity_poly.pdbx_strand_id
1 'polypeptide(L)'
;MNNSASASRRTWNRVMNALVWASAVLVIALVAGILGMVLVRGIPHISWKFLTTTASVLKGTDGILPAILNTLYVILLTLLIVLPLGVGAAVYLTEYAQNRKVISVIEFTNETLAGIPSIIYGLVGMLVFAQTLGFQTCLLSGSLTLVIMNLPTIIRTTQESLKTVPQGYREGALGLGAGKWHIIRTIVLPCSIDGIVTGCILAVGRIVGESA
;
A
#
# COMPACT_ATOMS: atom_id res chain seq x y z
N MET A 1 22.36 -16.84 46.88
CA MET A 1 22.23 -15.37 46.78
C MET A 1 21.81 -15.01 45.38
N ASN A 2 20.55 -14.59 45.09
CA ASN A 2 20.07 -13.81 43.94
C ASN A 2 18.54 -13.84 43.75
N ASN A 3 17.75 -13.96 44.88
CA ASN A 3 16.29 -13.92 44.73
C ASN A 3 15.72 -12.48 44.65
N SER A 4 16.46 -11.46 45.09
CA SER A 4 16.03 -10.06 45.04
C SER A 4 16.07 -9.47 43.64
N ALA A 5 17.08 -9.82 42.84
CA ALA A 5 17.21 -9.37 41.47
C ALA A 5 16.13 -9.98 40.53
N SER A 6 15.65 -11.19 40.83
CA SER A 6 14.57 -11.85 40.10
C SER A 6 13.19 -11.24 40.42
N ALA A 7 12.96 -10.87 41.67
CA ALA A 7 11.72 -10.22 42.12
C ALA A 7 11.58 -8.80 41.52
N SER A 8 12.65 -8.01 41.54
CA SER A 8 12.69 -6.67 40.94
C SER A 8 12.42 -6.72 39.41
N ARG A 9 13.03 -7.66 38.68
CA ARG A 9 12.78 -7.86 37.27
C ARG A 9 11.34 -8.29 36.94
N ARG A 10 10.75 -9.14 37.80
CA ARG A 10 9.34 -9.53 37.66
C ARG A 10 8.39 -8.37 37.85
N THR A 11 8.64 -7.53 38.85
CA THR A 11 7.83 -6.33 39.10
C THR A 11 7.98 -5.34 37.95
N TRP A 12 9.19 -5.09 37.49
CA TRP A 12 9.46 -4.25 36.33
C TRP A 12 8.73 -4.73 35.08
N ASN A 13 8.82 -6.04 34.78
CA ASN A 13 8.10 -6.61 33.62
C ASN A 13 6.58 -6.47 33.75
N ARG A 14 6.01 -6.63 34.97
CA ARG A 14 4.57 -6.43 35.18
C ARG A 14 4.16 -4.99 34.93
N VAL A 15 4.93 -4.03 35.42
CA VAL A 15 4.67 -2.60 35.23
C VAL A 15 4.78 -2.24 33.73
N MET A 16 5.84 -2.70 33.06
CA MET A 16 5.99 -2.46 31.62
C MET A 16 4.85 -3.08 30.80
N ASN A 17 4.48 -4.33 31.09
CA ASN A 17 3.34 -4.96 30.42
C ASN A 17 2.03 -4.23 30.72
N ALA A 18 1.80 -3.79 31.94
CA ALA A 18 0.60 -3.02 32.29
C ALA A 18 0.55 -1.69 31.51
N LEU A 19 1.68 -0.98 31.38
CA LEU A 19 1.77 0.24 30.60
C LEU A 19 1.50 -0.01 29.10
N VAL A 20 2.07 -1.08 28.54
CA VAL A 20 1.82 -1.47 27.13
C VAL A 20 0.35 -1.80 26.90
N TRP A 21 -0.27 -2.59 27.81
CA TRP A 21 -1.69 -2.89 27.70
C TRP A 21 -2.57 -1.65 27.89
N ALA A 22 -2.23 -0.79 28.85
CA ALA A 22 -2.96 0.46 29.09
C ALA A 22 -2.90 1.39 27.84
N SER A 23 -1.73 1.55 27.24
CA SER A 23 -1.57 2.34 26.02
C SER A 23 -2.31 1.73 24.84
N ALA A 24 -2.28 0.40 24.69
CA ALA A 24 -3.03 -0.28 23.64
C ALA A 24 -4.55 -0.10 23.78
N VAL A 25 -5.07 -0.29 25.01
CA VAL A 25 -6.49 -0.08 25.31
C VAL A 25 -6.90 1.37 25.06
N LEU A 26 -6.07 2.34 25.45
CA LEU A 26 -6.33 3.76 25.23
C LEU A 26 -6.42 4.09 23.75
N VAL A 27 -5.47 3.61 22.94
CA VAL A 27 -5.50 3.83 21.47
C VAL A 27 -6.73 3.20 20.85
N ILE A 28 -7.04 1.94 21.21
CA ILE A 28 -8.24 1.26 20.71
C ILE A 28 -9.51 2.02 21.09
N ALA A 29 -9.61 2.48 22.34
CA ALA A 29 -10.77 3.23 22.80
C ALA A 29 -10.93 4.58 22.08
N LEU A 30 -9.83 5.29 21.82
CA LEU A 30 -9.85 6.53 21.05
C LEU A 30 -10.31 6.29 19.61
N VAL A 31 -9.73 5.31 18.93
CA VAL A 31 -10.11 4.96 17.55
C VAL A 31 -11.56 4.51 17.49
N ALA A 32 -11.98 3.62 18.39
CA ALA A 32 -13.36 3.16 18.45
C ALA A 32 -14.34 4.30 18.78
N GLY A 33 -13.94 5.23 19.66
CA GLY A 33 -14.74 6.41 19.98
C GLY A 33 -14.94 7.35 18.80
N ILE A 34 -13.87 7.64 18.04
CA ILE A 34 -13.93 8.47 16.83
C ILE A 34 -14.79 7.79 15.77
N LEU A 35 -14.54 6.52 15.49
CA LEU A 35 -15.32 5.75 14.51
C LEU A 35 -16.80 5.67 14.92
N GLY A 36 -17.07 5.38 16.20
CA GLY A 36 -18.42 5.35 16.73
C GLY A 36 -19.15 6.69 16.56
N MET A 37 -18.48 7.80 16.88
CA MET A 37 -19.05 9.14 16.69
C MET A 37 -19.37 9.42 15.22
N VAL A 38 -18.45 9.12 14.31
CA VAL A 38 -18.64 9.33 12.87
C VAL A 38 -19.79 8.47 12.34
N LEU A 39 -19.85 7.20 12.72
CA LEU A 39 -20.91 6.30 12.28
C LEU A 39 -22.28 6.71 12.81
N VAL A 40 -22.38 6.99 14.12
CA VAL A 40 -23.68 7.38 14.74
C VAL A 40 -24.22 8.68 14.16
N ARG A 41 -23.34 9.65 13.85
CA ARG A 41 -23.76 10.92 13.26
C ARG A 41 -23.91 10.86 11.74
N GLY A 42 -23.15 10.03 11.05
CA GLY A 42 -23.11 9.98 9.59
C GLY A 42 -24.20 9.08 8.99
N ILE A 43 -24.43 7.87 9.56
CA ILE A 43 -25.38 6.90 9.00
C ILE A 43 -26.79 7.47 8.76
N PRO A 44 -27.39 8.26 9.69
CA PRO A 44 -28.73 8.78 9.48
C PRO A 44 -28.85 9.75 8.27
N HIS A 45 -27.75 10.32 7.80
CA HIS A 45 -27.73 11.24 6.67
C HIS A 45 -27.44 10.55 5.33
N ILE A 46 -27.07 9.26 5.36
CA ILE A 46 -26.80 8.48 4.16
C ILE A 46 -28.12 7.98 3.61
N SER A 47 -28.55 8.53 2.47
CA SER A 47 -29.70 8.06 1.72
C SER A 47 -29.27 7.54 0.36
N TRP A 48 -30.06 6.65 -0.24
CA TRP A 48 -29.77 6.17 -1.60
C TRP A 48 -29.70 7.33 -2.61
N LYS A 49 -30.55 8.34 -2.43
CA LYS A 49 -30.50 9.57 -3.23
C LYS A 49 -29.19 10.32 -3.07
N PHE A 50 -28.64 10.43 -1.86
CA PHE A 50 -27.35 11.07 -1.58
C PHE A 50 -26.18 10.36 -2.28
N LEU A 51 -26.20 9.03 -2.34
CA LEU A 51 -25.16 8.24 -2.99
C LEU A 51 -25.22 8.31 -4.53
N THR A 52 -26.40 8.48 -5.11
CA THR A 52 -26.62 8.42 -6.57
C THR A 52 -26.79 9.78 -7.22
N THR A 53 -26.79 10.87 -6.46
CA THR A 53 -27.01 12.22 -6.97
C THR A 53 -25.67 12.97 -7.09
N THR A 54 -25.60 13.89 -8.02
CA THR A 54 -24.49 14.85 -8.14
C THR A 54 -24.79 16.08 -7.29
N ALA A 55 -23.77 16.59 -6.58
CA ALA A 55 -23.89 17.87 -5.89
C ALA A 55 -24.11 19.00 -6.92
N SER A 56 -25.16 19.79 -6.74
CA SER A 56 -25.46 20.94 -7.59
C SER A 56 -26.04 22.07 -6.74
N VAL A 57 -25.31 23.17 -6.65
CA VAL A 57 -25.75 24.37 -5.95
C VAL A 57 -27.01 24.98 -6.60
N LEU A 58 -27.09 24.90 -7.94
CA LEU A 58 -28.25 25.44 -8.71
C LEU A 58 -29.54 24.64 -8.47
N LYS A 59 -29.42 23.34 -8.22
CA LYS A 59 -30.58 22.44 -8.00
C LYS A 59 -30.85 22.18 -6.53
N GLY A 60 -30.00 22.70 -5.61
CA GLY A 60 -30.09 22.42 -4.17
C GLY A 60 -30.00 20.92 -3.85
N THR A 61 -29.22 20.16 -4.65
CA THR A 61 -29.04 18.74 -4.46
C THR A 61 -27.67 18.45 -3.87
N ASP A 62 -27.65 17.70 -2.77
CA ASP A 62 -26.44 17.16 -2.17
C ASP A 62 -26.24 15.73 -2.64
N GLY A 63 -25.01 15.40 -3.04
CA GLY A 63 -24.69 14.03 -3.47
C GLY A 63 -23.19 13.83 -3.64
N ILE A 64 -22.74 12.57 -3.49
CA ILE A 64 -21.32 12.18 -3.53
C ILE A 64 -20.99 11.28 -4.71
N LEU A 65 -21.91 11.04 -5.65
CA LEU A 65 -21.67 10.18 -6.80
C LEU A 65 -20.39 10.53 -7.60
N PRO A 66 -20.11 11.81 -7.92
CA PRO A 66 -18.91 12.16 -8.65
C PRO A 66 -17.62 11.82 -7.88
N ALA A 67 -17.61 12.00 -6.55
CA ALA A 67 -16.48 11.67 -5.71
C ALA A 67 -16.22 10.14 -5.71
N ILE A 68 -17.29 9.33 -5.58
CA ILE A 68 -17.18 7.86 -5.64
C ILE A 68 -16.60 7.42 -6.99
N LEU A 69 -17.15 7.94 -8.10
CA LEU A 69 -16.67 7.59 -9.44
C LEU A 69 -15.22 8.02 -9.66
N ASN A 70 -14.86 9.23 -9.25
CA ASN A 70 -13.49 9.72 -9.36
C ASN A 70 -12.51 8.85 -8.55
N THR A 71 -12.85 8.48 -7.31
CA THR A 71 -12.04 7.57 -6.51
C THR A 71 -11.86 6.22 -7.21
N LEU A 72 -12.95 5.66 -7.77
CA LEU A 72 -12.87 4.39 -8.50
C LEU A 72 -11.98 4.50 -9.75
N TYR A 73 -12.11 5.56 -10.53
CA TYR A 73 -11.26 5.81 -11.69
C TYR A 73 -9.79 5.97 -11.31
N VAL A 74 -9.49 6.72 -10.23
CA VAL A 74 -8.13 6.90 -9.71
C VAL A 74 -7.53 5.56 -9.29
N ILE A 75 -8.29 4.73 -8.55
CA ILE A 75 -7.85 3.40 -8.14
C ILE A 75 -7.51 2.54 -9.36
N LEU A 76 -8.44 2.42 -10.31
CA LEU A 76 -8.26 1.58 -11.49
C LEU A 76 -7.07 2.04 -12.32
N LEU A 77 -6.95 3.34 -12.59
CA LEU A 77 -5.87 3.89 -13.40
C LEU A 77 -4.51 3.72 -12.71
N THR A 78 -4.44 3.98 -11.40
CA THR A 78 -3.22 3.79 -10.62
C THR A 78 -2.79 2.33 -10.61
N LEU A 79 -3.71 1.39 -10.34
CA LEU A 79 -3.40 -0.04 -10.31
C LEU A 79 -3.00 -0.55 -11.69
N LEU A 80 -3.66 -0.11 -12.75
CA LEU A 80 -3.34 -0.50 -14.13
C LEU A 80 -1.88 -0.18 -14.50
N ILE A 81 -1.33 0.90 -13.94
CA ILE A 81 0.04 1.34 -14.20
C ILE A 81 1.02 0.73 -13.18
N VAL A 82 0.70 0.82 -11.87
CA VAL A 82 1.65 0.44 -10.82
C VAL A 82 1.88 -1.06 -10.73
N LEU A 83 0.86 -1.90 -11.03
CA LEU A 83 0.99 -3.35 -10.95
C LEU A 83 1.99 -3.91 -11.98
N PRO A 84 1.86 -3.66 -13.28
CA PRO A 84 2.82 -4.19 -14.24
C PRO A 84 4.23 -3.65 -14.00
N LEU A 85 4.37 -2.37 -13.62
CA LEU A 85 5.67 -1.77 -13.33
C LEU A 85 6.28 -2.34 -12.03
N GLY A 86 5.52 -2.41 -10.95
CA GLY A 86 5.99 -2.86 -9.65
C GLY A 86 6.30 -4.36 -9.62
N VAL A 87 5.39 -5.18 -10.17
CA VAL A 87 5.62 -6.63 -10.29
C VAL A 87 6.79 -6.93 -11.23
N GLY A 88 6.86 -6.23 -12.38
CA GLY A 88 7.98 -6.37 -13.32
C GLY A 88 9.32 -6.00 -12.70
N ALA A 89 9.38 -4.90 -11.94
CA ALA A 89 10.58 -4.48 -11.22
C ALA A 89 10.97 -5.49 -10.13
N ALA A 90 9.99 -6.00 -9.36
CA ALA A 90 10.23 -7.00 -8.32
C ALA A 90 10.78 -8.31 -8.91
N VAL A 91 10.19 -8.79 -10.01
CA VAL A 91 10.68 -9.98 -10.74
C VAL A 91 12.09 -9.75 -11.25
N TYR A 92 12.38 -8.60 -11.85
CA TYR A 92 13.72 -8.27 -12.32
C TYR A 92 14.74 -8.30 -11.17
N LEU A 93 14.44 -7.63 -10.07
CA LEU A 93 15.34 -7.54 -8.91
C LEU A 93 15.57 -8.89 -8.22
N THR A 94 14.55 -9.75 -8.18
CA THR A 94 14.62 -11.05 -7.49
C THR A 94 15.22 -12.15 -8.35
N GLU A 95 14.86 -12.18 -9.64
CA GLU A 95 15.17 -13.31 -10.51
C GLU A 95 16.32 -13.04 -11.51
N TYR A 96 16.48 -11.80 -11.99
CA TYR A 96 17.42 -11.46 -13.05
C TYR A 96 18.65 -10.71 -12.57
N ALA A 97 18.50 -9.82 -11.60
CA ALA A 97 19.58 -8.95 -11.17
C ALA A 97 20.71 -9.76 -10.51
N GLN A 98 21.94 -9.65 -11.02
CA GLN A 98 23.13 -10.35 -10.51
C GLN A 98 24.02 -9.42 -9.69
N ASN A 99 24.01 -8.12 -9.96
CA ASN A 99 24.88 -7.18 -9.31
C ASN A 99 24.29 -6.75 -7.95
N ARG A 100 24.83 -7.31 -6.87
CA ARG A 100 24.39 -7.02 -5.49
C ARG A 100 24.44 -5.53 -5.14
N LYS A 101 25.39 -4.75 -5.68
CA LYS A 101 25.48 -3.31 -5.41
C LYS A 101 24.29 -2.56 -6.01
N VAL A 102 23.90 -2.90 -7.24
CA VAL A 102 22.76 -2.28 -7.92
C VAL A 102 21.47 -2.64 -7.18
N ILE A 103 21.29 -3.90 -6.80
CA ILE A 103 20.13 -4.33 -6.02
C ILE A 103 20.05 -3.53 -4.71
N SER A 104 21.14 -3.45 -3.94
CA SER A 104 21.16 -2.73 -2.67
C SER A 104 20.84 -1.23 -2.82
N VAL A 105 21.34 -0.58 -3.89
CA VAL A 105 21.02 0.83 -4.15
C VAL A 105 19.53 1.01 -4.47
N ILE A 106 18.95 0.12 -5.29
CA ILE A 106 17.54 0.20 -5.64
C ILE A 106 16.65 -0.08 -4.42
N GLU A 107 16.98 -1.11 -3.61
CA GLU A 107 16.26 -1.43 -2.38
C GLU A 107 16.34 -0.27 -1.38
N PHE A 108 17.52 0.32 -1.18
CA PHE A 108 17.70 1.51 -0.33
C PHE A 108 16.87 2.71 -0.83
N THR A 109 16.89 2.96 -2.15
CA THR A 109 16.09 4.04 -2.75
C THR A 109 14.59 3.78 -2.53
N ASN A 110 14.15 2.54 -2.71
CA ASN A 110 12.77 2.13 -2.52
C ASN A 110 12.30 2.31 -1.07
N GLU A 111 13.16 1.93 -0.09
CA GLU A 111 12.89 2.16 1.34
C GLU A 111 12.86 3.65 1.69
N THR A 112 13.75 4.45 1.12
CA THR A 112 13.78 5.90 1.32
C THR A 112 12.50 6.53 0.78
N LEU A 113 12.09 6.17 -0.43
CA LEU A 113 10.84 6.62 -1.03
C LEU A 113 9.63 6.24 -0.16
N ALA A 114 9.57 5.01 0.34
CA ALA A 114 8.46 4.57 1.21
C ALA A 114 8.34 5.40 2.51
N GLY A 115 9.44 6.01 2.97
CA GLY A 115 9.50 6.85 4.17
C GLY A 115 9.10 8.32 3.95
N ILE A 116 8.93 8.77 2.71
CA ILE A 116 8.57 10.17 2.41
C ILE A 116 7.09 10.42 2.75
N PRO A 117 6.77 11.52 3.48
CA PRO A 117 5.39 11.91 3.74
C PRO A 117 4.60 12.16 2.45
N SER A 118 3.34 11.71 2.41
CA SER A 118 2.48 11.78 1.21
C SER A 118 2.29 13.20 0.68
N ILE A 119 2.29 14.20 1.55
CA ILE A 119 2.17 15.61 1.16
C ILE A 119 3.30 16.05 0.21
N ILE A 120 4.52 15.50 0.39
CA ILE A 120 5.65 15.81 -0.49
C ILE A 120 5.42 15.20 -1.88
N TYR A 121 4.89 13.96 -1.93
CA TYR A 121 4.49 13.36 -3.21
C TYR A 121 3.43 14.18 -3.92
N GLY A 122 2.44 14.71 -3.19
CA GLY A 122 1.41 15.59 -3.73
C GLY A 122 2.00 16.87 -4.32
N LEU A 123 2.93 17.52 -3.61
CA LEU A 123 3.61 18.74 -4.09
C LEU A 123 4.46 18.45 -5.33
N VAL A 124 5.28 17.42 -5.31
CA VAL A 124 6.13 17.02 -6.45
C VAL A 124 5.26 16.63 -7.64
N GLY A 125 4.21 15.85 -7.42
CA GLY A 125 3.26 15.48 -8.47
C GLY A 125 2.57 16.68 -9.11
N MET A 126 2.14 17.65 -8.30
CA MET A 126 1.58 18.89 -8.81
C MET A 126 2.59 19.70 -9.64
N LEU A 127 3.82 19.85 -9.16
CA LEU A 127 4.86 20.58 -9.89
C LEU A 127 5.26 19.89 -11.19
N VAL A 128 5.49 18.58 -11.15
CA VAL A 128 5.97 17.81 -12.31
C VAL A 128 4.85 17.55 -13.30
N PHE A 129 3.75 16.93 -12.88
CA PHE A 129 2.71 16.51 -13.81
C PHE A 129 1.75 17.64 -14.19
N ALA A 130 1.30 18.43 -13.21
CA ALA A 130 0.31 19.46 -13.51
C ALA A 130 0.94 20.72 -14.13
N GLN A 131 2.08 21.19 -13.61
CA GLN A 131 2.71 22.43 -14.08
C GLN A 131 3.73 22.21 -15.19
N THR A 132 4.77 21.37 -14.96
CA THR A 132 5.87 21.21 -15.92
C THR A 132 5.44 20.43 -17.17
N LEU A 133 4.72 19.32 -17.02
CA LEU A 133 4.20 18.52 -18.14
C LEU A 133 2.90 19.09 -18.73
N GLY A 134 2.31 20.10 -18.10
CA GLY A 134 1.12 20.77 -18.63
C GLY A 134 -0.18 19.96 -18.57
N PHE A 135 -0.23 18.87 -17.82
CA PHE A 135 -1.46 18.06 -17.70
C PHE A 135 -2.55 18.77 -16.90
N GLN A 136 -2.21 19.88 -16.23
CA GLN A 136 -3.10 20.58 -15.30
C GLN A 136 -3.54 19.69 -14.12
N THR A 137 -4.51 20.16 -13.33
CA THR A 137 -5.12 19.36 -12.26
C THR A 137 -6.16 18.42 -12.85
N CYS A 138 -5.72 17.24 -13.30
CA CYS A 138 -6.59 16.22 -13.87
C CYS A 138 -6.39 14.87 -13.20
N LEU A 139 -7.29 13.96 -13.46
CA LEU A 139 -7.30 12.60 -12.93
C LEU A 139 -5.99 11.84 -13.27
N LEU A 140 -5.44 12.07 -14.46
CA LEU A 140 -4.18 11.45 -14.88
C LEU A 140 -2.99 11.94 -14.04
N SER A 141 -2.89 13.24 -13.80
CA SER A 141 -1.83 13.84 -12.96
C SER A 141 -1.86 13.28 -11.54
N GLY A 142 -3.05 13.19 -10.93
CA GLY A 142 -3.24 12.59 -9.61
C GLY A 142 -2.87 11.11 -9.59
N SER A 143 -3.34 10.34 -10.57
CA SER A 143 -3.05 8.90 -10.65
C SER A 143 -1.56 8.62 -10.84
N LEU A 144 -0.83 9.39 -11.66
CA LEU A 144 0.62 9.24 -11.83
C LEU A 144 1.38 9.54 -10.53
N THR A 145 0.94 10.54 -9.77
CA THR A 145 1.50 10.83 -8.45
C THR A 145 1.31 9.63 -7.50
N LEU A 146 0.11 9.06 -7.49
CA LEU A 146 -0.21 7.88 -6.68
C LEU A 146 0.54 6.62 -7.15
N VAL A 147 0.82 6.50 -8.45
CA VAL A 147 1.70 5.43 -8.98
C VAL A 147 3.07 5.49 -8.34
N ILE A 148 3.73 6.67 -8.37
CA ILE A 148 5.06 6.83 -7.77
C ILE A 148 5.03 6.52 -6.28
N MET A 149 4.01 6.97 -5.57
CA MET A 149 3.86 6.78 -4.14
C MET A 149 3.61 5.30 -3.75
N ASN A 150 2.89 4.54 -4.57
CA ASN A 150 2.56 3.13 -4.29
C ASN A 150 3.58 2.14 -4.87
N LEU A 151 4.41 2.56 -5.82
CA LEU A 151 5.41 1.71 -6.47
C LEU A 151 6.33 0.98 -5.46
N PRO A 152 6.91 1.65 -4.43
CA PRO A 152 7.72 1.01 -3.42
C PRO A 152 7.00 -0.14 -2.69
N THR A 153 5.74 0.06 -2.35
CA THR A 153 4.93 -0.94 -1.64
C THR A 153 4.72 -2.19 -2.49
N ILE A 154 4.33 -2.01 -3.77
CA ILE A 154 4.11 -3.15 -4.69
C ILE A 154 5.41 -3.89 -4.96
N ILE A 155 6.53 -3.18 -5.19
CA ILE A 155 7.83 -3.81 -5.41
C ILE A 155 8.19 -4.67 -4.20
N ARG A 156 8.12 -4.10 -3.00
CA ARG A 156 8.54 -4.77 -1.77
C ARG A 156 7.69 -6.00 -1.45
N THR A 157 6.36 -5.87 -1.43
CA THR A 157 5.46 -7.00 -1.14
C THR A 157 5.61 -8.13 -2.17
N THR A 158 5.79 -7.77 -3.44
CA THR A 158 6.03 -8.75 -4.50
C THR A 158 7.39 -9.43 -4.32
N GLN A 159 8.47 -8.69 -4.04
CA GLN A 159 9.80 -9.28 -3.79
C GLN A 159 9.77 -10.22 -2.59
N GLU A 160 9.15 -9.83 -1.47
CA GLU A 160 9.01 -10.67 -0.29
C GLU A 160 8.29 -11.98 -0.64
N SER A 161 7.21 -11.92 -1.40
CA SER A 161 6.48 -13.11 -1.83
C SER A 161 7.27 -13.98 -2.82
N LEU A 162 7.98 -13.39 -3.78
CA LEU A 162 8.85 -14.14 -4.69
C LEU A 162 9.95 -14.89 -3.94
N LYS A 163 10.51 -14.30 -2.86
CA LYS A 163 11.55 -14.92 -2.03
C LYS A 163 11.02 -16.09 -1.19
N THR A 164 9.72 -16.20 -0.93
CA THR A 164 9.13 -17.34 -0.19
C THR A 164 8.99 -18.61 -1.03
N VAL A 165 9.03 -18.49 -2.36
CA VAL A 165 8.92 -19.65 -3.25
C VAL A 165 10.15 -20.57 -3.10
N PRO A 166 9.98 -21.87 -2.74
CA PRO A 166 11.08 -22.78 -2.51
C PRO A 166 12.03 -22.91 -3.71
N GLN A 167 13.33 -22.90 -3.43
CA GLN A 167 14.38 -23.01 -4.46
C GLN A 167 14.25 -24.31 -5.27
N GLY A 168 13.81 -25.41 -4.64
CA GLY A 168 13.64 -26.71 -5.30
C GLY A 168 12.66 -26.68 -6.49
N TYR A 169 11.68 -25.80 -6.50
CA TYR A 169 10.77 -25.65 -7.65
C TYR A 169 11.48 -25.05 -8.85
N ARG A 170 12.39 -24.08 -8.61
CA ARG A 170 13.21 -23.48 -9.67
C ARG A 170 14.22 -24.48 -10.22
N GLU A 171 14.94 -25.18 -9.33
CA GLU A 171 15.96 -26.17 -9.70
C GLU A 171 15.36 -27.39 -10.40
N GLY A 172 14.22 -27.90 -9.92
CA GLY A 172 13.51 -29.00 -10.56
C GLY A 172 13.05 -28.67 -11.98
N ALA A 173 12.50 -27.49 -12.19
CA ALA A 173 12.07 -27.05 -13.50
C ALA A 173 13.26 -26.81 -14.45
N LEU A 174 14.37 -26.24 -13.94
CA LEU A 174 15.62 -26.09 -14.71
C LEU A 174 16.17 -27.46 -15.11
N GLY A 175 16.15 -28.45 -14.21
CA GLY A 175 16.58 -29.84 -14.48
C GLY A 175 15.75 -30.51 -15.59
N LEU A 176 14.48 -30.13 -15.74
CA LEU A 176 13.61 -30.57 -16.84
C LEU A 176 13.80 -29.78 -18.14
N GLY A 177 14.77 -28.86 -18.18
CA GLY A 177 15.08 -28.05 -19.36
C GLY A 177 14.20 -26.84 -19.58
N ALA A 178 13.39 -26.43 -18.58
CA ALA A 178 12.57 -25.24 -18.70
C ALA A 178 13.41 -23.95 -18.72
N GLY A 179 13.10 -23.05 -19.64
CA GLY A 179 13.76 -21.75 -19.70
C GLY A 179 13.35 -20.85 -18.53
N LYS A 180 14.25 -19.93 -18.13
CA LYS A 180 14.06 -19.06 -16.94
C LYS A 180 12.74 -18.27 -16.97
N TRP A 181 12.38 -17.68 -18.10
CA TRP A 181 11.12 -16.98 -18.24
C TRP A 181 9.89 -17.89 -18.07
N HIS A 182 9.98 -19.10 -18.58
CA HIS A 182 8.91 -20.10 -18.41
C HIS A 182 8.69 -20.44 -16.94
N ILE A 183 9.78 -20.66 -16.19
CA ILE A 183 9.74 -20.94 -14.74
C ILE A 183 9.09 -19.78 -13.99
N ILE A 184 9.50 -18.54 -14.30
CA ILE A 184 8.94 -17.35 -13.63
C ILE A 184 7.44 -17.25 -13.87
N ARG A 185 7.00 -17.36 -15.13
CA ARG A 185 5.59 -17.19 -15.50
C ARG A 185 4.69 -18.33 -15.00
N THR A 186 5.20 -19.57 -15.01
CA THR A 186 4.38 -20.77 -14.77
C THR A 186 4.43 -21.26 -13.33
N ILE A 187 5.54 -20.99 -12.62
CA ILE A 187 5.75 -21.50 -11.27
C ILE A 187 5.87 -20.34 -10.28
N VAL A 188 6.83 -19.45 -10.47
CA VAL A 188 7.20 -18.47 -9.45
C VAL A 188 6.10 -17.41 -9.26
N LEU A 189 5.61 -16.81 -10.33
CA LEU A 189 4.53 -15.81 -10.25
C LEU A 189 3.22 -16.38 -9.70
N PRO A 190 2.73 -17.54 -10.16
CA PRO A 190 1.53 -18.14 -9.56
C PRO A 190 1.67 -18.50 -8.09
N CYS A 191 2.86 -18.99 -7.68
CA CYS A 191 3.13 -19.30 -6.27
C CYS A 191 3.24 -18.06 -5.37
N SER A 192 3.48 -16.88 -5.95
CA SER A 192 3.62 -15.61 -5.23
C SER A 192 2.40 -14.69 -5.36
N ILE A 193 1.29 -15.20 -5.88
CA ILE A 193 0.09 -14.38 -6.15
C ILE A 193 -0.49 -13.78 -4.87
N ASP A 194 -0.43 -14.49 -3.75
CA ASP A 194 -0.95 -14.04 -2.45
C ASP A 194 -0.27 -12.75 -1.98
N GLY A 195 1.04 -12.62 -2.16
CA GLY A 195 1.76 -11.40 -1.83
C GLY A 195 1.51 -10.26 -2.80
N ILE A 196 1.31 -10.56 -4.08
CA ILE A 196 0.92 -9.56 -5.08
C ILE A 196 -0.48 -9.00 -4.76
N VAL A 197 -1.43 -9.89 -4.44
CA VAL A 197 -2.79 -9.48 -4.02
C VAL A 197 -2.76 -8.67 -2.72
N THR A 198 -1.95 -9.07 -1.75
CA THR A 198 -1.75 -8.30 -0.52
C THR A 198 -1.21 -6.90 -0.82
N GLY A 199 -0.22 -6.79 -1.70
CA GLY A 199 0.28 -5.50 -2.19
C GLY A 199 -0.79 -4.65 -2.85
N CYS A 200 -1.66 -5.26 -3.67
CA CYS A 200 -2.80 -4.58 -4.29
C CYS A 200 -3.77 -4.04 -3.24
N ILE A 201 -4.13 -4.83 -2.24
CA ILE A 201 -5.06 -4.43 -1.17
C ILE A 201 -4.48 -3.25 -0.38
N LEU A 202 -3.18 -3.30 -0.03
CA LEU A 202 -2.50 -2.21 0.65
C LEU A 202 -2.46 -0.94 -0.19
N ALA A 203 -2.18 -1.07 -1.50
CA ALA A 203 -2.19 0.06 -2.42
C ALA A 203 -3.59 0.68 -2.55
N VAL A 204 -4.64 -0.14 -2.70
CA VAL A 204 -6.05 0.34 -2.73
C VAL A 204 -6.40 1.08 -1.45
N GLY A 205 -6.09 0.50 -0.29
CA GLY A 205 -6.34 1.15 1.01
C GLY A 205 -5.67 2.51 1.12
N ARG A 206 -4.43 2.62 0.65
CA ARG A 206 -3.68 3.88 0.62
C ARG A 206 -4.28 4.90 -0.35
N ILE A 207 -4.63 4.48 -1.57
CA ILE A 207 -5.26 5.35 -2.58
C ILE A 207 -6.60 5.88 -2.07
N VAL A 208 -7.44 5.04 -1.45
CA VAL A 208 -8.72 5.47 -0.85
C VAL A 208 -8.48 6.50 0.25
N GLY A 209 -7.49 6.27 1.12
CA GLY A 209 -7.14 7.20 2.19
C GLY A 209 -6.61 8.56 1.70
N GLU A 210 -5.92 8.59 0.55
CA GLU A 210 -5.42 9.83 -0.05
C GLU A 210 -6.46 10.55 -0.91
N SER A 211 -7.47 9.83 -1.43
CA SER A 211 -8.50 10.41 -2.31
C SER A 211 -9.73 10.94 -1.54
N ALA A 212 -9.81 10.66 -0.24
CA ALA A 212 -10.87 11.15 0.64
C ALA A 212 -10.50 12.51 1.25
#